data_9c51f7675e3a0d1723a202b821535bbf
#
_entry.id   9c51f7675e3a0d1723a202b821535bbf
#
_cell.length_a   1.000
_cell.length_b   1.000
_cell.length_c   1.000
_cell.angle_alpha   90.00
_cell.angle_beta   90.00
_cell.angle_gamma   90.00
#
_symmetry.space_group_name_H-M   'P 1'
#
loop_
_entity.id
_entity.type
_entity.pdbx_description
1 polymer ?
#
loop_
_entity_poly.entity_id
_entity_poly.type
_entity_poly.pdbx_seq_one_letter_code
_entity_poly.pdbx_strand_id
1 'polypeptide(L)'
;RRGLVYPAGAIYGGSRSAGDYGPLGVELKENIKRQWWRYMVQSRDDVVGIDTSIIQPTQTWVSSGHIEVFTDPLVESLHTHKRYRADHLLEAYEEKHGHPPVNGLADINDPETGQPGNWTEPKAFSGLLKTYLGPVDDEEGLHYLRPETAQGIFVNFKNVMTSARQKPPFGIANIGKSFRNEITPGNFIFRTREFEQMEMEFFVKPGEDEEWHQYWIDNRLQWYIDLGVNPDNLRLYEHPKEKLSHYSKRTVDVEYAFGFAGSKWGELEGVANRTDYDLRVHSEGSGEDLSYYDQTAEERWVPYTIEPAAGLGRSMMAFLVDAYTEEEAPNSKGGTDTRVVLKLDRRLSPVKVAVLPLSKKEELSTPAKALADKLRGLWNIDYDVSGAIGRRYRRQDEIGTPFCVTYDFDSLEDNAVTVRERDSMEQERVKLDELETYLAARLAGC
;
A
#
# COMPACT_ATOMS: atom_id res chain seq x y z
N ARG A 1 1.92 15.02 12.99
CA ARG A 1 1.80 15.36 14.44
C ARG A 1 1.36 14.15 15.29
N ARG A 2 0.67 13.16 14.72
CA ARG A 2 0.07 12.03 15.44
C ARG A 2 0.91 10.73 15.39
N GLY A 3 2.13 10.78 14.87
CA GLY A 3 3.02 9.61 14.88
C GLY A 3 2.63 8.54 13.85
N LEU A 4 2.13 8.95 12.69
CA LEU A 4 1.84 8.02 11.59
C LEU A 4 3.10 7.70 10.80
N VAL A 5 3.80 8.73 10.29
CA VAL A 5 5.03 8.55 9.53
C VAL A 5 6.00 9.67 9.87
N TYR A 6 7.29 9.33 9.96
CA TYR A 6 8.41 10.26 10.13
C TYR A 6 9.34 10.21 8.92
N PRO A 7 10.07 11.30 8.60
CA PRO A 7 11.19 11.20 7.67
C PRO A 7 12.24 10.23 8.21
N ALA A 8 12.68 9.28 7.40
CA ALA A 8 13.73 8.34 7.80
C ALA A 8 15.02 9.09 8.17
N GLY A 9 15.58 8.79 9.33
CA GLY A 9 16.77 9.46 9.83
C GLY A 9 16.54 10.95 10.14
N ALA A 10 15.37 11.33 10.66
CA ALA A 10 15.00 12.74 10.92
C ALA A 10 16.04 13.53 11.72
N ILE A 11 16.73 12.90 12.69
CA ILE A 11 17.80 13.54 13.48
C ILE A 11 19.04 13.94 12.68
N TYR A 12 19.19 13.37 11.47
CA TYR A 12 20.26 13.71 10.51
C TYR A 12 19.75 14.53 9.31
N GLY A 13 18.59 15.18 9.45
CA GLY A 13 18.00 16.01 8.41
C GLY A 13 16.89 15.32 7.60
N GLY A 14 16.70 14.03 7.80
CA GLY A 14 15.68 13.24 7.11
C GLY A 14 16.04 12.87 5.68
N SER A 15 15.45 11.77 5.19
CA SER A 15 15.56 11.32 3.80
C SER A 15 14.23 11.51 3.07
N ARG A 16 14.30 11.99 1.81
CA ARG A 16 13.11 12.02 0.93
C ARG A 16 12.79 10.66 0.30
N SER A 17 13.72 9.71 0.40
CA SER A 17 13.65 8.42 -0.29
C SER A 17 13.07 7.29 0.58
N ALA A 18 12.77 7.55 1.84
CA ALA A 18 12.21 6.59 2.78
C ALA A 18 11.39 7.28 3.86
N GLY A 19 10.44 6.55 4.45
CA GLY A 19 9.66 6.98 5.59
C GLY A 19 9.68 5.92 6.69
N ASP A 20 9.82 6.35 7.95
CA ASP A 20 9.69 5.49 9.11
C ASP A 20 8.25 5.54 9.61
N TYR A 21 7.62 4.38 9.75
CA TYR A 21 6.25 4.30 10.26
C TYR A 21 6.26 4.36 11.78
N GLY A 22 5.61 5.38 12.33
CA GLY A 22 5.48 5.55 13.76
C GLY A 22 4.50 4.58 14.41
N PRO A 23 4.25 4.68 15.75
CA PRO A 23 3.41 3.72 16.46
C PRO A 23 2.00 3.54 15.89
N LEU A 24 1.33 4.62 15.48
CA LEU A 24 0.02 4.54 14.83
C LEU A 24 0.13 4.14 13.35
N GLY A 25 1.22 4.53 12.70
CA GLY A 25 1.47 4.21 11.29
C GLY A 25 1.70 2.73 11.07
N VAL A 26 2.48 2.07 11.92
CA VAL A 26 2.73 0.64 11.82
C VAL A 26 1.45 -0.18 12.05
N GLU A 27 0.62 0.21 13.02
CA GLU A 27 -0.66 -0.45 13.27
C GLU A 27 -1.62 -0.33 12.07
N LEU A 28 -1.73 0.87 11.49
CA LEU A 28 -2.53 1.08 10.27
C LEU A 28 -2.00 0.22 9.11
N LYS A 29 -0.68 0.23 8.92
CA LYS A 29 -0.01 -0.55 7.87
C LYS A 29 -0.28 -2.05 8.02
N GLU A 30 -0.14 -2.59 9.23
CA GLU A 30 -0.41 -4.00 9.51
C GLU A 30 -1.90 -4.35 9.33
N ASN A 31 -2.81 -3.44 9.69
CA ASN A 31 -4.24 -3.64 9.44
C ASN A 31 -4.56 -3.69 7.94
N ILE A 32 -3.95 -2.81 7.12
CA ILE A 32 -4.13 -2.84 5.66
C ILE A 32 -3.63 -4.19 5.09
N LYS A 33 -2.44 -4.64 5.48
CA LYS A 33 -1.90 -5.94 5.06
C LYS A 33 -2.80 -7.10 5.47
N ARG A 34 -3.33 -7.07 6.70
CA ARG A 34 -4.25 -8.10 7.21
C ARG A 34 -5.54 -8.16 6.39
N GLN A 35 -6.15 -7.00 6.08
CA GLN A 35 -7.35 -6.94 5.26
C GLN A 35 -7.07 -7.42 3.83
N TRP A 36 -5.95 -7.04 3.23
CA TRP A 36 -5.55 -7.52 1.91
C TRP A 36 -5.32 -9.04 1.90
N TRP A 37 -4.56 -9.55 2.87
CA TRP A 37 -4.26 -10.99 2.98
C TRP A 37 -5.51 -11.83 3.22
N ARG A 38 -6.37 -11.37 4.11
CA ARG A 38 -7.66 -12.02 4.36
C ARG A 38 -8.51 -12.08 3.10
N TYR A 39 -8.61 -10.98 2.38
CA TYR A 39 -9.41 -10.88 1.17
C TYR A 39 -8.83 -11.68 0.00
N MET A 40 -7.54 -11.54 -0.27
CA MET A 40 -6.88 -12.14 -1.43
C MET A 40 -6.53 -13.62 -1.23
N VAL A 41 -6.24 -14.04 0.01
CA VAL A 41 -5.71 -15.39 0.29
C VAL A 41 -6.68 -16.21 1.14
N GLN A 42 -7.02 -15.72 2.34
CA GLN A 42 -7.72 -16.55 3.33
C GLN A 42 -9.22 -16.76 3.04
N SER A 43 -9.85 -15.86 2.30
CA SER A 43 -11.26 -15.94 1.91
C SER A 43 -11.48 -16.69 0.60
N ARG A 44 -10.43 -17.29 0.03
CA ARG A 44 -10.45 -17.95 -1.28
C ARG A 44 -9.82 -19.33 -1.21
N ASP A 45 -10.32 -20.24 -2.05
CA ASP A 45 -9.74 -21.58 -2.21
C ASP A 45 -8.69 -21.63 -3.34
N ASP A 46 -8.67 -20.61 -4.19
CA ASP A 46 -7.86 -20.53 -5.41
C ASP A 46 -6.64 -19.61 -5.29
N VAL A 47 -6.30 -19.11 -4.11
CA VAL A 47 -5.08 -18.32 -3.86
C VAL A 47 -4.36 -18.82 -2.62
N VAL A 48 -3.06 -18.98 -2.74
CA VAL A 48 -2.17 -19.35 -1.63
C VAL A 48 -1.09 -18.27 -1.42
N GLY A 49 -0.49 -18.24 -0.25
CA GLY A 49 0.53 -17.27 0.08
C GLY A 49 1.93 -17.85 0.06
N ILE A 50 2.92 -17.01 -0.22
CA ILE A 50 4.35 -17.29 -0.11
C ILE A 50 5.07 -16.07 0.48
N ASP A 51 6.22 -16.30 1.08
CA ASP A 51 7.17 -15.24 1.43
C ASP A 51 8.53 -15.56 0.79
N THR A 52 9.04 -14.66 -0.03
CA THR A 52 10.25 -14.89 -0.81
C THR A 52 11.38 -13.94 -0.41
N SER A 53 12.62 -14.37 -0.62
CA SER A 53 13.82 -13.61 -0.29
C SER A 53 13.89 -12.29 -1.07
N ILE A 54 14.39 -11.24 -0.41
CA ILE A 54 14.66 -9.93 -1.03
C ILE A 54 15.83 -10.05 -2.01
N ILE A 55 16.91 -10.71 -1.58
CA ILE A 55 18.10 -10.96 -2.40
C ILE A 55 17.94 -12.32 -3.03
N GLN A 56 17.93 -12.36 -4.36
CA GLN A 56 17.77 -13.56 -5.16
C GLN A 56 18.99 -13.76 -6.08
N PRO A 57 19.20 -14.95 -6.62
CA PRO A 57 20.26 -15.17 -7.61
C PRO A 57 20.17 -14.16 -8.75
N THR A 58 21.31 -13.60 -9.16
CA THR A 58 21.40 -12.61 -10.25
C THR A 58 20.75 -13.11 -11.54
N GLN A 59 20.80 -14.44 -11.78
CA GLN A 59 20.14 -15.06 -12.93
C GLN A 59 18.63 -14.81 -12.99
N THR A 60 17.94 -14.63 -11.85
CA THR A 60 16.52 -14.25 -11.81
C THR A 60 16.28 -12.94 -12.57
N TRP A 61 17.16 -11.96 -12.37
CA TRP A 61 17.05 -10.63 -12.97
C TRP A 61 17.57 -10.58 -14.41
N VAL A 62 18.48 -11.47 -14.77
CA VAL A 62 18.91 -11.68 -16.16
C VAL A 62 17.78 -12.28 -16.95
N SER A 63 17.21 -13.40 -16.50
CA SER A 63 16.15 -14.12 -17.21
C SER A 63 14.88 -13.30 -17.37
N SER A 64 14.48 -12.56 -16.35
CA SER A 64 13.30 -11.68 -16.40
C SER A 64 13.49 -10.41 -17.25
N GLY A 65 14.72 -10.12 -17.67
CA GLY A 65 15.04 -8.92 -18.46
C GLY A 65 15.28 -7.65 -17.64
N HIS A 66 15.13 -7.68 -16.32
CA HIS A 66 15.26 -6.47 -15.48
C HIS A 66 16.63 -5.78 -15.58
N ILE A 67 17.71 -6.55 -15.75
CA ILE A 67 19.05 -5.96 -15.89
C ILE A 67 19.18 -5.15 -17.17
N GLU A 68 18.52 -5.56 -18.25
CA GLU A 68 18.61 -4.90 -19.55
C GLU A 68 17.62 -3.73 -19.71
N VAL A 69 16.38 -3.93 -19.27
CA VAL A 69 15.28 -2.97 -19.58
C VAL A 69 14.89 -2.08 -18.41
N PHE A 70 15.29 -2.40 -17.19
CA PHE A 70 14.95 -1.59 -16.01
C PHE A 70 15.93 -0.41 -15.86
N THR A 71 16.01 0.39 -16.92
CA THR A 71 16.88 1.57 -17.04
C THR A 71 16.08 2.79 -17.50
N ASP A 72 16.35 3.92 -16.88
CA ASP A 72 15.74 5.19 -17.25
C ASP A 72 16.77 6.10 -17.95
N PRO A 73 16.40 6.86 -18.98
CA PRO A 73 17.27 7.86 -19.56
C PRO A 73 17.37 9.07 -18.63
N LEU A 74 18.54 9.23 -17.99
CA LEU A 74 18.81 10.30 -17.04
C LEU A 74 19.54 11.44 -17.72
N VAL A 75 19.06 12.69 -17.48
CA VAL A 75 19.71 13.93 -17.87
C VAL A 75 19.91 14.83 -16.65
N GLU A 76 20.95 15.64 -16.67
CA GLU A 76 21.22 16.66 -15.65
C GLU A 76 21.05 18.06 -16.24
N SER A 77 20.32 18.91 -15.53
CA SER A 77 20.26 20.33 -15.87
C SER A 77 21.61 20.99 -15.52
N LEU A 78 22.27 21.60 -16.48
CA LEU A 78 23.53 22.32 -16.25
C LEU A 78 23.34 23.67 -15.53
N HIS A 79 22.08 24.09 -15.31
CA HIS A 79 21.75 25.29 -14.53
C HIS A 79 21.64 25.00 -13.04
N THR A 80 20.95 23.88 -12.69
CA THR A 80 20.61 23.55 -11.30
C THR A 80 21.37 22.35 -10.77
N HIS A 81 22.09 21.61 -11.61
CA HIS A 81 22.72 20.32 -11.33
C HIS A 81 21.74 19.26 -10.81
N LYS A 82 20.44 19.45 -11.09
CA LYS A 82 19.42 18.47 -10.78
C LYS A 82 19.21 17.51 -11.93
N ARG A 83 18.83 16.29 -11.54
CA ARG A 83 18.66 15.17 -12.46
C ARG A 83 17.19 14.90 -12.71
N TYR A 84 16.87 14.60 -13.95
CA TYR A 84 15.52 14.35 -14.43
C TYR A 84 15.51 13.16 -15.38
N ARG A 85 14.37 12.49 -15.47
CA ARG A 85 14.13 11.53 -16.55
C ARG A 85 13.85 12.29 -17.84
N ALA A 86 14.61 11.96 -18.87
CA ALA A 86 14.46 12.63 -20.16
C ALA A 86 13.10 12.37 -20.80
N ASP A 87 12.60 11.15 -20.69
CA ASP A 87 11.26 10.74 -21.18
C ASP A 87 10.13 11.52 -20.50
N HIS A 88 10.17 11.69 -19.18
CA HIS A 88 9.17 12.49 -18.46
C HIS A 88 9.19 13.96 -18.84
N LEU A 89 10.37 14.52 -19.12
CA LEU A 89 10.49 15.90 -19.60
C LEU A 89 9.84 16.07 -20.98
N LEU A 90 10.05 15.11 -21.87
CA LEU A 90 9.45 15.07 -23.20
C LEU A 90 7.93 14.92 -23.14
N GLU A 91 7.42 14.00 -22.32
CA GLU A 91 5.99 13.79 -22.10
C GLU A 91 5.30 15.04 -21.54
N ALA A 92 5.88 15.65 -20.50
CA ALA A 92 5.33 16.88 -19.91
C ALA A 92 5.30 18.06 -20.90
N TYR A 93 6.28 18.13 -21.79
CA TYR A 93 6.27 19.12 -22.88
C TYR A 93 5.13 18.86 -23.86
N GLU A 94 4.96 17.62 -24.29
CA GLU A 94 3.90 17.21 -25.22
C GLU A 94 2.51 17.42 -24.63
N GLU A 95 2.29 17.05 -23.36
CA GLU A 95 1.04 17.31 -22.65
C GLU A 95 0.69 18.81 -22.60
N LYS A 96 1.70 19.64 -22.39
CA LYS A 96 1.52 21.10 -22.29
C LYS A 96 1.25 21.78 -23.63
N HIS A 97 1.91 21.32 -24.71
CA HIS A 97 1.91 22.00 -26.02
C HIS A 97 1.09 21.29 -27.07
N GLY A 98 0.66 20.05 -26.84
CA GLY A 98 -0.12 19.24 -27.77
C GLY A 98 0.68 18.63 -28.91
N HIS A 99 2.01 18.73 -28.88
CA HIS A 99 2.93 18.15 -29.86
C HIS A 99 4.29 17.89 -29.22
N PRO A 100 5.07 16.91 -29.70
CA PRO A 100 6.43 16.67 -29.21
C PRO A 100 7.37 17.85 -29.53
N PRO A 101 8.45 18.05 -28.76
CA PRO A 101 9.43 19.09 -29.02
C PRO A 101 10.20 18.80 -30.33
N VAL A 102 10.45 19.84 -31.13
CA VAL A 102 11.09 19.71 -32.45
C VAL A 102 12.57 19.36 -32.34
N ASN A 103 13.28 20.02 -31.38
CA ASN A 103 14.69 19.80 -31.12
C ASN A 103 14.94 18.95 -29.87
N GLY A 104 14.00 18.13 -29.47
CA GLY A 104 14.11 17.28 -28.31
C GLY A 104 14.28 18.06 -27.01
N LEU A 105 15.19 17.63 -26.15
CA LEU A 105 15.41 18.24 -24.83
C LEU A 105 15.85 19.74 -24.91
N ALA A 106 16.44 20.18 -26.02
CA ALA A 106 16.84 21.57 -26.18
C ALA A 106 15.66 22.55 -26.16
N ASP A 107 14.46 22.11 -26.52
CA ASP A 107 13.24 22.92 -26.48
C ASP A 107 12.59 22.98 -25.09
N ILE A 108 13.09 22.18 -24.13
CA ILE A 108 12.51 22.04 -22.80
C ILE A 108 13.23 22.90 -21.80
N ASN A 109 12.50 23.82 -21.17
CA ASN A 109 13.07 24.69 -20.14
C ASN A 109 13.32 23.89 -18.84
N ASP A 110 14.31 24.32 -18.08
CA ASP A 110 14.57 23.80 -16.73
C ASP A 110 13.31 23.97 -15.86
N PRO A 111 12.76 22.91 -15.27
CA PRO A 111 11.50 22.96 -14.51
C PRO A 111 11.53 23.89 -13.28
N GLU A 112 12.71 24.16 -12.73
CA GLU A 112 12.83 25.01 -11.54
C GLU A 112 13.08 26.47 -11.88
N THR A 113 13.94 26.72 -12.85
CA THR A 113 14.36 28.07 -13.16
C THR A 113 13.58 28.71 -14.31
N GLY A 114 12.92 27.88 -15.12
CA GLY A 114 12.23 28.30 -16.34
C GLY A 114 13.17 28.78 -17.44
N GLN A 115 14.50 28.67 -17.25
CA GLN A 115 15.51 29.06 -18.27
C GLN A 115 15.52 28.02 -19.40
N PRO A 116 15.92 28.43 -20.62
CA PRO A 116 16.08 27.49 -21.74
C PRO A 116 16.95 26.31 -21.35
N GLY A 117 16.47 25.09 -21.73
CA GLY A 117 17.10 23.85 -21.30
C GLY A 117 18.56 23.75 -21.76
N ASN A 118 19.42 23.46 -20.82
CA ASN A 118 20.81 23.10 -21.04
C ASN A 118 21.05 21.78 -20.30
N TRP A 119 21.00 20.71 -21.07
CA TRP A 119 20.95 19.34 -20.56
C TRP A 119 22.22 18.58 -20.94
N THR A 120 22.63 17.66 -20.05
CA THR A 120 23.63 16.65 -20.43
C THR A 120 23.05 15.69 -21.45
N GLU A 121 23.93 14.95 -22.16
CA GLU A 121 23.50 13.79 -22.93
C GLU A 121 22.79 12.78 -22.02
N PRO A 122 21.71 12.13 -22.49
CA PRO A 122 21.03 11.10 -21.73
C PRO A 122 21.95 9.92 -21.42
N LYS A 123 21.99 9.50 -20.17
CA LYS A 123 22.71 8.32 -19.72
C LYS A 123 21.73 7.30 -19.16
N ALA A 124 21.93 6.02 -19.48
CA ALA A 124 21.18 4.94 -18.90
C ALA A 124 21.43 4.89 -17.38
N PHE A 125 20.36 4.95 -16.60
CA PHE A 125 20.39 4.88 -15.15
C PHE A 125 19.66 3.62 -14.71
N SER A 126 20.36 2.71 -14.00
CA SER A 126 19.73 1.49 -13.51
C SER A 126 18.75 1.76 -12.37
N GLY A 127 17.52 1.33 -12.55
CA GLY A 127 16.50 1.32 -11.50
C GLY A 127 16.73 0.26 -10.41
N LEU A 128 17.66 -0.68 -10.63
CA LEU A 128 18.02 -1.69 -9.65
C LEU A 128 19.00 -1.16 -8.61
N LEU A 129 18.72 -1.42 -7.33
CA LEU A 129 19.67 -1.21 -6.24
C LEU A 129 20.59 -2.42 -6.12
N LYS A 130 21.91 -2.15 -6.12
CA LYS A 130 22.96 -3.16 -6.03
C LYS A 130 23.41 -3.39 -4.58
N THR A 131 23.84 -4.60 -4.29
CA THR A 131 24.52 -4.98 -3.05
C THR A 131 25.59 -6.02 -3.35
N TYR A 132 26.47 -6.27 -2.41
CA TYR A 132 27.52 -7.29 -2.53
C TYR A 132 27.39 -8.30 -1.40
N LEU A 133 27.47 -9.58 -1.74
CA LEU A 133 27.50 -10.67 -0.78
C LEU A 133 28.92 -11.26 -0.73
N GLY A 134 29.38 -11.60 0.47
CA GLY A 134 30.72 -12.11 0.68
C GLY A 134 31.71 -11.03 1.16
N PRO A 135 33.00 -11.40 1.32
CA PRO A 135 33.98 -10.52 1.95
C PRO A 135 34.62 -9.48 1.01
N VAL A 136 34.37 -9.58 -0.30
CA VAL A 136 34.99 -8.72 -1.33
C VAL A 136 33.90 -8.20 -2.26
N ASP A 137 34.01 -6.91 -2.60
CA ASP A 137 33.11 -6.25 -3.55
C ASP A 137 33.62 -6.51 -4.99
N ASP A 138 33.25 -7.66 -5.55
CA ASP A 138 33.61 -8.09 -6.90
C ASP A 138 32.37 -8.48 -7.73
N GLU A 139 32.57 -8.87 -8.98
CA GLU A 139 31.47 -9.25 -9.86
C GLU A 139 30.75 -10.53 -9.41
N GLU A 140 31.45 -11.45 -8.75
CA GLU A 140 30.88 -12.69 -8.24
C GLU A 140 29.97 -12.42 -7.03
N GLY A 141 30.35 -11.45 -6.18
CA GLY A 141 29.56 -10.99 -5.05
C GLY A 141 28.40 -10.08 -5.40
N LEU A 142 28.31 -9.57 -6.63
CA LEU A 142 27.28 -8.60 -7.04
C LEU A 142 25.88 -9.24 -7.05
N HIS A 143 24.98 -8.65 -6.27
CA HIS A 143 23.57 -9.01 -6.18
C HIS A 143 22.70 -7.77 -6.27
N TYR A 144 21.39 -8.00 -6.41
CA TYR A 144 20.40 -6.93 -6.52
C TYR A 144 19.34 -7.08 -5.44
N LEU A 145 18.90 -5.94 -4.90
CA LEU A 145 17.67 -5.89 -4.11
C LEU A 145 16.49 -5.95 -5.08
N ARG A 146 15.53 -6.82 -4.82
CA ARG A 146 14.39 -7.03 -5.73
C ARG A 146 13.60 -5.72 -5.98
N PRO A 147 13.28 -5.39 -7.24
CA PRO A 147 12.45 -4.23 -7.58
C PRO A 147 10.96 -4.53 -7.48
N GLU A 148 10.58 -5.80 -7.34
CA GLU A 148 9.22 -6.31 -7.24
C GLU A 148 9.20 -7.67 -6.54
N THR A 149 8.06 -8.06 -6.01
CA THR A 149 7.86 -9.37 -5.38
C THR A 149 7.48 -10.47 -6.40
N ALA A 150 7.08 -10.09 -7.62
CA ALA A 150 6.60 -10.98 -8.66
C ALA A 150 7.58 -12.09 -9.03
N GLN A 151 8.86 -11.76 -9.25
CA GLN A 151 9.84 -12.74 -9.73
C GLN A 151 10.07 -13.88 -8.73
N GLY A 152 10.03 -13.58 -7.43
CA GLY A 152 10.06 -14.61 -6.39
C GLY A 152 8.87 -15.58 -6.45
N ILE A 153 7.72 -15.11 -6.92
CA ILE A 153 6.54 -15.95 -7.15
C ILE A 153 6.78 -16.85 -8.38
N PHE A 154 7.20 -16.29 -9.51
CA PHE A 154 7.40 -17.06 -10.75
C PHE A 154 8.42 -18.18 -10.59
N VAL A 155 9.57 -17.92 -9.97
CA VAL A 155 10.60 -18.95 -9.77
C VAL A 155 10.17 -20.05 -8.80
N ASN A 156 9.13 -19.80 -7.99
CA ASN A 156 8.52 -20.77 -7.08
C ASN A 156 7.23 -21.39 -7.60
N PHE A 157 6.80 -21.06 -8.81
CA PHE A 157 5.52 -21.54 -9.37
C PHE A 157 5.36 -23.06 -9.25
N LYS A 158 6.34 -23.83 -9.73
CA LYS A 158 6.31 -25.30 -9.70
C LYS A 158 6.35 -25.86 -8.28
N ASN A 159 7.15 -25.25 -7.39
CA ASN A 159 7.23 -25.63 -5.98
C ASN A 159 5.88 -25.47 -5.28
N VAL A 160 5.24 -24.32 -5.48
CA VAL A 160 3.94 -24.00 -4.84
C VAL A 160 2.83 -24.85 -5.45
N MET A 161 2.75 -24.94 -6.78
CA MET A 161 1.75 -25.75 -7.47
C MET A 161 1.76 -27.17 -6.97
N THR A 162 2.94 -27.75 -6.78
CA THR A 162 3.11 -29.16 -6.33
C THR A 162 2.81 -29.28 -4.84
N SER A 163 3.42 -28.46 -3.98
CA SER A 163 3.31 -28.59 -2.53
C SER A 163 1.91 -28.22 -2.01
N ALA A 164 1.29 -27.21 -2.60
CA ALA A 164 -0.05 -26.77 -2.24
C ALA A 164 -1.17 -27.48 -3.05
N ARG A 165 -0.80 -28.40 -3.97
CA ARG A 165 -1.74 -29.14 -4.84
C ARG A 165 -2.69 -28.24 -5.62
N GLN A 166 -2.19 -27.09 -6.06
CA GLN A 166 -2.95 -26.12 -6.82
C GLN A 166 -2.99 -26.48 -8.31
N LYS A 167 -4.06 -26.08 -8.96
CA LYS A 167 -4.26 -26.20 -10.41
C LYS A 167 -4.77 -24.88 -10.95
N PRO A 168 -4.32 -24.43 -12.14
CA PRO A 168 -4.92 -23.26 -12.77
C PRO A 168 -6.44 -23.43 -12.99
N PRO A 169 -7.27 -22.39 -12.76
CA PRO A 169 -6.84 -21.05 -12.32
C PRO A 169 -6.52 -21.00 -10.83
N PHE A 170 -5.33 -20.49 -10.47
CA PHE A 170 -4.98 -20.23 -9.07
C PHE A 170 -3.95 -19.10 -8.97
N GLY A 171 -3.87 -18.49 -7.81
CA GLY A 171 -2.94 -17.41 -7.51
C GLY A 171 -1.93 -17.72 -6.42
N ILE A 172 -0.79 -17.04 -6.49
CA ILE A 172 0.25 -17.02 -5.45
C ILE A 172 0.46 -15.58 -5.03
N ALA A 173 0.27 -15.28 -3.75
CA ALA A 173 0.35 -13.94 -3.20
C ALA A 173 1.58 -13.77 -2.31
N ASN A 174 2.19 -12.60 -2.36
CA ASN A 174 3.32 -12.20 -1.52
C ASN A 174 3.15 -10.75 -1.05
N ILE A 175 3.39 -10.49 0.23
CA ILE A 175 3.56 -9.14 0.77
C ILE A 175 5.01 -9.01 1.19
N GLY A 176 5.71 -8.02 0.67
CA GLY A 176 7.11 -7.83 1.03
C GLY A 176 7.70 -6.53 0.53
N LYS A 177 8.90 -6.23 1.05
CA LYS A 177 9.67 -5.07 0.62
C LYS A 177 10.22 -5.24 -0.78
N SER A 178 10.18 -4.14 -1.53
CA SER A 178 10.81 -3.98 -2.84
C SER A 178 11.59 -2.67 -2.90
N PHE A 179 12.52 -2.58 -3.83
CA PHE A 179 13.49 -1.51 -3.87
C PHE A 179 13.66 -1.02 -5.30
N ARG A 180 13.49 0.27 -5.51
CA ARG A 180 13.71 0.91 -6.82
C ARG A 180 14.57 2.14 -6.63
N ASN A 181 15.61 2.26 -7.43
CA ASN A 181 16.52 3.41 -7.38
C ASN A 181 15.89 4.64 -8.05
N GLU A 182 14.81 5.15 -7.43
CA GLU A 182 14.05 6.29 -7.95
C GLU A 182 14.95 7.52 -8.11
N ILE A 183 14.89 8.17 -9.28
CA ILE A 183 15.63 9.39 -9.57
C ILE A 183 15.07 10.56 -8.75
N THR A 184 13.74 10.69 -8.73
CA THR A 184 13.02 11.75 -8.04
C THR A 184 12.01 11.18 -7.04
N PRO A 185 12.47 10.66 -5.87
CA PRO A 185 11.56 10.27 -4.83
C PRO A 185 10.82 11.49 -4.29
N GLY A 186 9.56 11.30 -3.88
CA GLY A 186 8.76 12.41 -3.39
C GLY A 186 7.31 12.08 -3.10
N ASN A 187 6.53 13.13 -2.86
CA ASN A 187 5.13 13.04 -2.45
C ASN A 187 4.96 12.15 -1.20
N PHE A 188 5.78 12.43 -0.18
CA PHE A 188 5.77 11.73 1.10
C PHE A 188 6.08 10.24 0.94
N ILE A 189 5.16 9.33 1.29
CA ILE A 189 5.33 7.88 1.15
C ILE A 189 4.80 7.34 -0.19
N PHE A 190 4.43 8.22 -1.13
CA PHE A 190 3.91 7.79 -2.44
C PHE A 190 5.00 7.22 -3.35
N ARG A 191 6.18 7.86 -3.39
CA ARG A 191 7.32 7.44 -4.22
C ARG A 191 8.60 7.41 -3.40
N THR A 192 8.97 6.22 -2.95
CA THR A 192 10.17 5.97 -2.12
C THR A 192 11.04 4.90 -2.77
N ARG A 193 12.33 4.86 -2.40
CA ARG A 193 13.27 3.84 -2.91
C ARG A 193 13.11 2.48 -2.24
N GLU A 194 12.60 2.47 -1.02
CA GLU A 194 12.21 1.28 -0.26
C GLU A 194 10.72 1.36 0.01
N PHE A 195 9.95 0.34 -0.37
CA PHE A 195 8.50 0.30 -0.20
C PHE A 195 8.03 -1.14 -0.01
N GLU A 196 6.78 -1.33 0.37
CA GLU A 196 6.16 -2.66 0.44
C GLU A 196 5.13 -2.81 -0.68
N GLN A 197 5.14 -3.97 -1.32
CA GLN A 197 4.14 -4.40 -2.28
C GLN A 197 3.25 -5.48 -1.68
N MET A 198 1.99 -5.45 -2.05
CA MET A 198 1.01 -6.52 -1.86
C MET A 198 0.66 -7.02 -3.25
N GLU A 199 1.23 -8.12 -3.67
CA GLU A 199 1.23 -8.59 -5.05
C GLU A 199 0.75 -10.04 -5.14
N MET A 200 0.03 -10.37 -6.19
CA MET A 200 -0.45 -11.71 -6.46
C MET A 200 -0.33 -12.01 -7.95
N GLU A 201 0.18 -13.19 -8.26
CA GLU A 201 0.24 -13.71 -9.62
C GLU A 201 -0.83 -14.78 -9.79
N PHE A 202 -1.82 -14.53 -10.63
CA PHE A 202 -2.94 -15.42 -10.88
C PHE A 202 -2.76 -16.12 -12.22
N PHE A 203 -2.58 -17.43 -12.17
CA PHE A 203 -2.24 -18.28 -13.30
C PHE A 203 -3.48 -18.87 -13.94
N VAL A 204 -3.66 -18.64 -15.23
CA VAL A 204 -4.87 -19.04 -15.99
C VAL A 204 -4.50 -19.73 -17.27
N LYS A 205 -5.47 -20.46 -17.87
CA LYS A 205 -5.30 -21.06 -19.20
C LYS A 205 -5.24 -19.95 -20.26
N PRO A 206 -4.30 -20.02 -21.22
CA PRO A 206 -4.30 -19.13 -22.37
C PRO A 206 -5.66 -19.10 -23.07
N GLY A 207 -6.18 -17.89 -23.34
CA GLY A 207 -7.52 -17.67 -23.89
C GLY A 207 -8.59 -17.33 -22.83
N GLU A 208 -8.34 -17.60 -21.54
CA GLU A 208 -9.20 -17.18 -20.43
C GLU A 208 -8.68 -15.90 -19.74
N ASP A 209 -7.52 -15.41 -20.17
CA ASP A 209 -6.76 -14.31 -19.56
C ASP A 209 -7.52 -12.97 -19.57
N GLU A 210 -8.29 -12.67 -20.63
CA GLU A 210 -9.00 -11.39 -20.72
C GLU A 210 -10.18 -11.32 -19.75
N GLU A 211 -10.90 -12.42 -19.56
CA GLU A 211 -12.01 -12.51 -18.60
C GLU A 211 -11.48 -12.42 -17.15
N TRP A 212 -10.42 -13.15 -16.82
CA TRP A 212 -9.78 -13.08 -15.51
C TRP A 212 -9.13 -11.72 -15.24
N HIS A 213 -8.58 -11.07 -16.25
CA HIS A 213 -8.04 -9.72 -16.12
C HIS A 213 -9.14 -8.72 -15.73
N GLN A 214 -10.29 -8.75 -16.43
CA GLN A 214 -11.41 -7.88 -16.07
C GLN A 214 -11.97 -8.20 -14.68
N TYR A 215 -12.08 -9.49 -14.32
CA TYR A 215 -12.49 -9.90 -12.99
C TYR A 215 -11.59 -9.29 -11.89
N TRP A 216 -10.27 -9.36 -12.06
CA TRP A 216 -9.34 -8.81 -11.06
C TRP A 216 -9.35 -7.28 -11.04
N ILE A 217 -9.51 -6.60 -12.17
CA ILE A 217 -9.66 -5.14 -12.21
C ILE A 217 -10.86 -4.71 -11.34
N ASP A 218 -12.03 -5.28 -11.58
CA ASP A 218 -13.27 -4.95 -10.88
C ASP A 218 -13.17 -5.31 -9.38
N ASN A 219 -12.60 -6.47 -9.08
CA ASN A 219 -12.38 -6.96 -7.74
C ASN A 219 -11.46 -6.02 -6.94
N ARG A 220 -10.36 -5.55 -7.53
CA ARG A 220 -9.41 -4.69 -6.83
C ARG A 220 -9.97 -3.29 -6.59
N LEU A 221 -10.68 -2.71 -7.54
CA LEU A 221 -11.38 -1.45 -7.35
C LEU A 221 -12.40 -1.55 -6.20
N GLN A 222 -13.20 -2.63 -6.18
CA GLN A 222 -14.21 -2.85 -5.16
C GLN A 222 -13.61 -2.99 -3.75
N TRP A 223 -12.42 -3.59 -3.62
CA TRP A 223 -11.74 -3.73 -2.32
C TRP A 223 -11.47 -2.39 -1.63
N TYR A 224 -11.03 -1.36 -2.38
CA TYR A 224 -10.84 -0.01 -1.84
C TYR A 224 -12.17 0.62 -1.40
N ILE A 225 -13.22 0.43 -2.19
CA ILE A 225 -14.56 0.95 -1.87
C ILE A 225 -15.12 0.26 -0.61
N ASP A 226 -14.97 -1.04 -0.49
CA ASP A 226 -15.41 -1.84 0.67
C ASP A 226 -14.68 -1.44 1.97
N LEU A 227 -13.47 -0.92 1.86
CA LEU A 227 -12.68 -0.37 2.97
C LEU A 227 -12.87 1.15 3.17
N GLY A 228 -13.93 1.72 2.57
CA GLY A 228 -14.41 3.04 2.88
C GLY A 228 -13.87 4.18 2.02
N VAL A 229 -13.10 3.90 0.96
CA VAL A 229 -12.67 4.95 0.02
C VAL A 229 -13.86 5.42 -0.80
N ASN A 230 -14.06 6.74 -0.88
CA ASN A 230 -15.12 7.33 -1.70
C ASN A 230 -14.90 6.96 -3.18
N PRO A 231 -15.89 6.32 -3.84
CA PRO A 231 -15.79 5.97 -5.26
C PRO A 231 -15.50 7.16 -6.18
N ASP A 232 -15.96 8.36 -5.85
CA ASP A 232 -15.73 9.59 -6.63
C ASP A 232 -14.25 10.00 -6.65
N ASN A 233 -13.45 9.50 -5.70
CA ASN A 233 -12.02 9.72 -5.61
C ASN A 233 -11.19 8.61 -6.27
N LEU A 234 -11.83 7.60 -6.84
CA LEU A 234 -11.20 6.49 -7.54
C LEU A 234 -11.51 6.55 -9.04
N ARG A 235 -10.58 6.04 -9.84
CA ARG A 235 -10.82 5.75 -11.26
C ARG A 235 -10.01 4.56 -11.73
N LEU A 236 -10.43 3.98 -12.84
CA LEU A 236 -9.62 3.05 -13.62
C LEU A 236 -8.92 3.82 -14.74
N TYR A 237 -7.62 3.59 -14.90
CA TYR A 237 -6.82 4.14 -15.97
C TYR A 237 -6.21 3.02 -16.79
N GLU A 238 -6.65 2.90 -18.04
CA GLU A 238 -6.10 1.90 -18.98
C GLU A 238 -4.88 2.50 -19.68
N HIS A 239 -3.75 1.79 -19.61
CA HIS A 239 -2.53 2.22 -20.26
C HIS A 239 -2.66 2.12 -21.78
N PRO A 240 -2.27 3.16 -22.52
CA PRO A 240 -2.16 3.09 -23.97
C PRO A 240 -1.07 2.07 -24.36
N LYS A 241 -1.23 1.43 -25.52
CA LYS A 241 -0.36 0.32 -25.94
C LYS A 241 1.12 0.66 -25.97
N GLU A 242 1.46 1.88 -26.33
CA GLU A 242 2.83 2.40 -26.40
C GLU A 242 3.49 2.58 -25.02
N LYS A 243 2.72 2.61 -23.95
CA LYS A 243 3.20 2.74 -22.57
C LYS A 243 3.23 1.41 -21.80
N LEU A 244 2.83 0.32 -22.44
CA LEU A 244 2.84 -1.00 -21.81
C LEU A 244 4.27 -1.47 -21.56
N SER A 245 4.47 -2.12 -20.41
CA SER A 245 5.71 -2.85 -20.14
C SER A 245 5.90 -3.98 -21.18
N HIS A 246 7.15 -4.35 -21.43
CA HIS A 246 7.52 -5.36 -22.43
C HIS A 246 6.85 -6.73 -22.25
N TYR A 247 6.41 -7.05 -21.06
CA TYR A 247 5.73 -8.30 -20.71
C TYR A 247 4.20 -8.20 -20.75
N SER A 248 3.64 -7.01 -20.89
CA SER A 248 2.20 -6.80 -20.67
C SER A 248 1.42 -6.72 -21.99
N LYS A 249 0.32 -7.48 -22.06
CA LYS A 249 -0.69 -7.39 -23.12
C LYS A 249 -1.67 -6.24 -22.87
N ARG A 250 -2.03 -6.00 -21.63
CA ARG A 250 -2.94 -4.95 -21.16
C ARG A 250 -2.65 -4.64 -19.70
N THR A 251 -2.65 -3.37 -19.33
CA THR A 251 -2.53 -2.91 -17.93
C THR A 251 -3.59 -1.87 -17.63
N VAL A 252 -4.24 -2.01 -16.47
CA VAL A 252 -5.20 -1.04 -15.94
C VAL A 252 -4.82 -0.71 -14.52
N ASP A 253 -4.70 0.58 -14.21
CA ASP A 253 -4.41 1.03 -12.85
C ASP A 253 -5.70 1.42 -12.13
N VAL A 254 -5.76 1.11 -10.85
CA VAL A 254 -6.66 1.76 -9.90
C VAL A 254 -5.95 3.00 -9.38
N GLU A 255 -6.49 4.17 -9.67
CA GLU A 255 -5.92 5.46 -9.27
C GLU A 255 -6.80 6.19 -8.26
N TYR A 256 -6.15 6.96 -7.38
CA TYR A 256 -6.78 7.83 -6.40
C TYR A 256 -6.48 9.31 -6.67
N ALA A 257 -7.44 10.18 -6.42
CA ALA A 257 -7.36 11.61 -6.64
C ALA A 257 -6.59 12.32 -5.50
N PHE A 258 -5.27 12.16 -5.45
CA PHE A 258 -4.41 12.79 -4.43
C PHE A 258 -4.30 14.31 -4.57
N GLY A 259 -4.48 14.86 -5.77
CA GLY A 259 -4.32 16.28 -6.03
C GLY A 259 -2.85 16.75 -5.96
N PHE A 260 -1.91 15.92 -6.40
CA PHE A 260 -0.50 16.31 -6.46
C PHE A 260 -0.26 17.46 -7.44
N ALA A 261 0.80 18.26 -7.20
CA ALA A 261 1.24 19.24 -8.16
C ALA A 261 1.63 18.55 -9.48
N GLY A 262 0.96 18.92 -10.57
CA GLY A 262 1.17 18.37 -11.91
C GLY A 262 0.29 17.16 -12.27
N SER A 263 -0.35 16.49 -11.31
CA SER A 263 -1.32 15.42 -11.60
C SER A 263 -2.35 15.29 -10.50
N LYS A 264 -3.63 15.28 -10.86
CA LYS A 264 -4.71 15.00 -9.90
C LYS A 264 -4.64 13.57 -9.38
N TRP A 265 -4.29 12.63 -10.24
CA TRP A 265 -4.40 11.19 -10.02
C TRP A 265 -3.06 10.54 -9.71
N GLY A 266 -3.06 9.54 -8.87
CA GLY A 266 -1.92 8.71 -8.56
C GLY A 266 -2.31 7.24 -8.45
N GLU A 267 -1.50 6.38 -9.04
CA GLU A 267 -1.67 4.94 -9.05
C GLU A 267 -1.58 4.36 -7.63
N LEU A 268 -2.57 3.55 -7.27
CA LEU A 268 -2.59 2.73 -6.05
C LEU A 268 -2.15 1.31 -6.33
N GLU A 269 -2.67 0.75 -7.42
CA GLU A 269 -2.55 -0.65 -7.77
C GLU A 269 -2.61 -0.80 -9.29
N GLY A 270 -1.65 -1.51 -9.86
CA GLY A 270 -1.68 -1.93 -11.25
C GLY A 270 -2.25 -3.33 -11.38
N VAL A 271 -3.08 -3.58 -12.40
CA VAL A 271 -3.55 -4.90 -12.77
C VAL A 271 -3.11 -5.19 -14.20
N ALA A 272 -2.10 -6.05 -14.34
CA ALA A 272 -1.48 -6.36 -15.63
C ALA A 272 -1.82 -7.78 -16.10
N ASN A 273 -2.04 -7.92 -17.41
CA ASN A 273 -2.01 -9.22 -18.08
C ASN A 273 -0.60 -9.43 -18.65
N ARG A 274 0.19 -10.25 -17.95
CA ARG A 274 1.60 -10.52 -18.26
C ARG A 274 1.80 -11.64 -19.29
N THR A 275 0.73 -12.23 -19.77
CA THR A 275 0.78 -13.41 -20.68
C THR A 275 1.57 -14.57 -20.07
N ASP A 276 2.27 -15.35 -20.87
CA ASP A 276 3.19 -16.41 -20.44
C ASP A 276 4.63 -15.93 -20.23
N TYR A 277 4.88 -14.64 -20.36
CA TYR A 277 6.23 -14.07 -20.46
C TYR A 277 7.15 -14.58 -19.36
N ASP A 278 6.78 -14.38 -18.09
CA ASP A 278 7.66 -14.69 -16.96
C ASP A 278 7.94 -16.18 -16.82
N LEU A 279 6.93 -17.03 -16.89
CA LEU A 279 7.13 -18.49 -16.81
C LEU A 279 7.97 -19.00 -17.97
N ARG A 280 7.81 -18.45 -19.17
CA ARG A 280 8.60 -18.81 -20.34
C ARG A 280 10.05 -18.41 -20.20
N VAL A 281 10.35 -17.15 -19.85
CA VAL A 281 11.74 -16.69 -19.74
C VAL A 281 12.49 -17.38 -18.59
N HIS A 282 11.82 -17.70 -17.49
CA HIS A 282 12.41 -18.49 -16.41
C HIS A 282 12.59 -19.95 -16.78
N SER A 283 11.70 -20.55 -17.57
CA SER A 283 11.92 -21.90 -18.13
C SER A 283 13.15 -21.94 -19.04
N GLU A 284 13.27 -20.96 -19.95
CA GLU A 284 14.41 -20.84 -20.87
C GLU A 284 15.73 -20.59 -20.10
N GLY A 285 15.70 -19.68 -19.11
CA GLY A 285 16.92 -19.32 -18.35
C GLY A 285 17.39 -20.36 -17.35
N SER A 286 16.50 -21.21 -16.84
CA SER A 286 16.83 -22.26 -15.86
C SER A 286 16.95 -23.66 -16.45
N GLY A 287 16.31 -23.90 -17.60
CA GLY A 287 16.13 -25.25 -18.16
C GLY A 287 15.03 -26.08 -17.49
N GLU A 288 14.30 -25.49 -16.50
CA GLU A 288 13.19 -26.16 -15.82
C GLU A 288 11.87 -25.93 -16.59
N ASP A 289 11.05 -26.98 -16.68
CA ASP A 289 9.72 -26.88 -17.30
C ASP A 289 8.71 -26.27 -16.30
N LEU A 290 8.29 -25.02 -16.54
CA LEU A 290 7.27 -24.30 -15.76
C LEU A 290 5.89 -24.37 -16.42
N SER A 291 5.64 -25.28 -17.35
CA SER A 291 4.32 -25.54 -17.92
C SER A 291 3.42 -26.32 -16.97
N TYR A 292 2.13 -26.26 -17.24
CA TYR A 292 1.10 -27.08 -16.59
C TYR A 292 0.62 -28.18 -17.54
N TYR A 293 0.45 -29.37 -17.01
CA TYR A 293 -0.20 -30.47 -17.73
C TYR A 293 -1.59 -30.70 -17.19
N ASP A 294 -2.60 -30.40 -18.01
CA ASP A 294 -4.00 -30.68 -17.69
C ASP A 294 -4.32 -32.14 -18.00
N GLN A 295 -4.44 -32.94 -16.94
CA GLN A 295 -4.72 -34.38 -17.04
C GLN A 295 -6.11 -34.68 -17.62
N THR A 296 -7.05 -33.77 -17.47
CA THR A 296 -8.44 -33.96 -17.94
C THR A 296 -8.56 -33.71 -19.44
N ALA A 297 -7.91 -32.66 -19.92
CA ALA A 297 -7.86 -32.29 -21.31
C ALA A 297 -6.73 -33.00 -22.09
N GLU A 298 -5.80 -33.66 -21.39
CA GLU A 298 -4.57 -34.27 -21.94
C GLU A 298 -3.72 -33.25 -22.71
N GLU A 299 -3.72 -31.99 -22.24
CA GLU A 299 -3.03 -30.85 -22.87
C GLU A 299 -1.93 -30.31 -21.98
N ARG A 300 -0.86 -29.80 -22.58
CA ARG A 300 0.20 -29.06 -21.90
C ARG A 300 0.24 -27.62 -22.40
N TRP A 301 0.32 -26.67 -21.48
CA TRP A 301 0.41 -25.25 -21.82
C TRP A 301 1.14 -24.47 -20.72
N VAL A 302 1.72 -23.33 -21.10
CA VAL A 302 2.30 -22.37 -20.14
C VAL A 302 1.19 -21.43 -19.69
N PRO A 303 0.92 -21.33 -18.37
CA PRO A 303 -0.11 -20.41 -17.87
C PRO A 303 0.14 -18.97 -18.29
N TYR A 304 -0.95 -18.25 -18.59
CA TYR A 304 -0.95 -16.79 -18.61
C TYR A 304 -1.12 -16.27 -17.20
N THR A 305 -0.57 -15.09 -16.92
CA THR A 305 -0.55 -14.52 -15.58
C THR A 305 -1.29 -13.19 -15.54
N ILE A 306 -2.18 -13.04 -14.57
CA ILE A 306 -2.82 -11.78 -14.23
C ILE A 306 -2.23 -11.31 -12.90
N GLU A 307 -1.68 -10.10 -12.89
CA GLU A 307 -0.96 -9.51 -11.77
C GLU A 307 -1.68 -8.31 -11.19
N PRO A 308 -2.41 -8.41 -10.09
CA PRO A 308 -2.72 -7.29 -9.22
C PRO A 308 -1.53 -6.98 -8.30
N ALA A 309 -1.03 -5.75 -8.33
CA ALA A 309 0.13 -5.30 -7.55
C ALA A 309 -0.14 -3.94 -6.91
N ALA A 310 -0.37 -3.92 -5.60
CA ALA A 310 -0.64 -2.72 -4.83
C ALA A 310 0.60 -2.21 -4.09
N GLY A 311 0.79 -0.89 -4.09
CA GLY A 311 1.76 -0.23 -3.22
C GLY A 311 1.15 0.02 -1.83
N LEU A 312 1.70 -0.62 -0.79
CA LEU A 312 1.17 -0.48 0.58
C LEU A 312 1.21 0.97 1.08
N GLY A 313 2.32 1.69 0.88
CA GLY A 313 2.45 3.10 1.26
C GLY A 313 1.45 4.00 0.53
N ARG A 314 1.21 3.75 -0.76
CA ARG A 314 0.22 4.48 -1.56
C ARG A 314 -1.20 4.21 -1.09
N SER A 315 -1.55 2.95 -0.84
CA SER A 315 -2.85 2.56 -0.28
C SER A 315 -3.09 3.19 1.09
N MET A 316 -2.10 3.13 1.99
CA MET A 316 -2.17 3.79 3.29
C MET A 316 -2.42 5.30 3.17
N MET A 317 -1.72 5.95 2.25
CA MET A 317 -1.87 7.39 1.99
C MET A 317 -3.27 7.72 1.47
N ALA A 318 -3.82 6.91 0.56
CA ALA A 318 -5.19 7.09 0.06
C ALA A 318 -6.22 6.92 1.18
N PHE A 319 -6.13 5.88 1.99
CA PHE A 319 -7.03 5.70 3.14
C PHE A 319 -6.98 6.86 4.13
N LEU A 320 -5.80 7.40 4.40
CA LEU A 320 -5.64 8.54 5.31
C LEU A 320 -6.21 9.84 4.74
N VAL A 321 -5.94 10.12 3.46
CA VAL A 321 -6.42 11.35 2.80
C VAL A 321 -7.94 11.32 2.66
N ASP A 322 -8.50 10.18 2.27
CA ASP A 322 -9.93 10.02 2.08
C ASP A 322 -10.71 10.08 3.41
N ALA A 323 -10.13 9.54 4.48
CA ALA A 323 -10.74 9.51 5.81
C ALA A 323 -10.63 10.85 6.57
N TYR A 324 -9.69 11.73 6.17
CA TYR A 324 -9.48 13.00 6.85
C TYR A 324 -10.69 13.94 6.66
N THR A 325 -11.29 14.36 7.78
CA THR A 325 -12.48 15.22 7.76
C THR A 325 -12.34 16.32 8.80
N GLU A 326 -12.70 17.54 8.42
CA GLU A 326 -12.93 18.67 9.33
C GLU A 326 -14.41 18.98 9.33
N GLU A 327 -15.02 18.99 10.51
CA GLU A 327 -16.46 19.25 10.65
C GLU A 327 -16.74 20.02 11.93
N GLU A 328 -17.87 20.76 11.94
CA GLU A 328 -18.35 21.44 13.13
C GLU A 328 -18.98 20.45 14.11
N ALA A 329 -18.59 20.56 15.36
CA ALA A 329 -19.12 19.70 16.42
C ALA A 329 -19.50 20.50 17.66
N PRO A 330 -20.58 20.13 18.39
CA PRO A 330 -21.00 20.80 19.61
C PRO A 330 -19.87 20.84 20.65
N ASN A 331 -19.77 21.96 21.35
CA ASN A 331 -18.85 22.13 22.48
C ASN A 331 -19.57 22.25 23.80
N SER A 332 -18.82 22.16 24.91
CA SER A 332 -19.38 22.21 26.27
C SER A 332 -19.95 23.59 26.68
N LYS A 333 -19.77 24.61 25.84
CA LYS A 333 -20.25 26.01 26.10
C LYS A 333 -21.52 26.36 25.35
N GLY A 334 -22.12 25.37 24.62
CA GLY A 334 -23.32 25.55 23.85
C GLY A 334 -23.11 26.15 22.44
N GLY A 335 -21.83 26.23 22.02
CA GLY A 335 -21.44 26.59 20.64
C GLY A 335 -20.92 25.39 19.86
N THR A 336 -20.21 25.66 18.77
CA THR A 336 -19.52 24.67 17.96
C THR A 336 -18.03 24.95 17.91
N ASP A 337 -17.21 23.88 17.78
CA ASP A 337 -15.79 23.94 17.50
C ASP A 337 -15.49 23.03 16.31
N THR A 338 -14.47 23.38 15.52
CA THR A 338 -14.00 22.51 14.46
C THR A 338 -13.39 21.23 15.04
N ARG A 339 -13.90 20.10 14.60
CA ARG A 339 -13.43 18.75 14.93
C ARG A 339 -12.65 18.18 13.75
N VAL A 340 -11.44 17.74 14.02
CA VAL A 340 -10.66 16.91 13.08
C VAL A 340 -10.90 15.44 13.42
N VAL A 341 -11.28 14.66 12.42
CA VAL A 341 -11.54 13.23 12.59
C VAL A 341 -11.01 12.43 11.39
N LEU A 342 -10.40 11.26 11.67
CA LEU A 342 -10.08 10.27 10.67
C LEU A 342 -11.22 9.24 10.62
N LYS A 343 -12.08 9.33 9.61
CA LYS A 343 -13.21 8.41 9.40
C LYS A 343 -12.77 7.13 8.69
N LEU A 344 -11.71 6.50 9.21
CA LEU A 344 -11.24 5.21 8.71
C LEU A 344 -12.28 4.12 8.91
N ASP A 345 -12.33 3.17 7.96
CA ASP A 345 -13.02 1.90 8.23
C ASP A 345 -12.50 1.29 9.53
N ARG A 346 -13.37 0.76 10.35
CA ARG A 346 -13.02 0.20 11.68
C ARG A 346 -11.94 -0.86 11.60
N ARG A 347 -11.94 -1.65 10.53
CA ARG A 347 -10.93 -2.68 10.27
C ARG A 347 -9.53 -2.10 10.10
N LEU A 348 -9.41 -0.87 9.59
CA LEU A 348 -8.15 -0.17 9.38
C LEU A 348 -7.68 0.63 10.58
N SER A 349 -8.57 1.07 11.46
CA SER A 349 -8.24 1.93 12.61
C SER A 349 -7.10 1.37 13.44
N PRO A 350 -6.05 2.16 13.73
CA PRO A 350 -4.90 1.71 14.53
C PRO A 350 -5.27 1.25 15.92
N VAL A 351 -6.09 2.02 16.62
CA VAL A 351 -6.67 1.71 17.92
C VAL A 351 -8.15 1.39 17.71
N LYS A 352 -8.63 0.28 18.26
CA LYS A 352 -10.02 -0.15 18.07
C LYS A 352 -10.96 0.45 19.10
N VAL A 353 -10.49 0.52 20.34
CA VAL A 353 -11.27 1.06 21.47
C VAL A 353 -10.33 1.84 22.39
N ALA A 354 -10.77 3.01 22.83
CA ALA A 354 -10.12 3.75 23.90
C ALA A 354 -10.94 3.66 25.17
N VAL A 355 -10.31 3.28 26.27
CA VAL A 355 -10.94 3.25 27.61
C VAL A 355 -10.51 4.50 28.38
N LEU A 356 -11.48 5.32 28.73
CA LEU A 356 -11.29 6.66 29.27
C LEU A 356 -12.07 6.81 30.58
N PRO A 357 -11.44 6.68 31.76
CA PRO A 357 -12.14 7.00 33.00
C PRO A 357 -12.52 8.48 33.03
N LEU A 358 -13.70 8.82 33.55
CA LEU A 358 -14.20 10.20 33.56
C LEU A 358 -13.26 11.13 34.34
N SER A 359 -12.64 10.62 35.42
CA SER A 359 -11.66 11.36 36.21
C SER A 359 -10.45 10.47 36.60
N LYS A 360 -9.39 11.11 37.11
CA LYS A 360 -8.18 10.43 37.60
C LYS A 360 -8.35 9.75 38.96
N LYS A 361 -9.49 9.89 39.62
CA LYS A 361 -9.73 9.29 40.93
C LYS A 361 -9.60 7.78 40.84
N GLU A 362 -8.98 7.16 41.83
CA GLU A 362 -8.70 5.71 41.86
C GLU A 362 -9.96 4.87 41.75
N GLU A 363 -11.08 5.33 42.32
CA GLU A 363 -12.39 4.67 42.21
C GLU A 363 -12.88 4.49 40.80
N LEU A 364 -12.45 5.35 39.85
CA LEU A 364 -12.77 5.23 38.40
C LEU A 364 -11.58 4.70 37.58
N SER A 365 -10.36 5.16 37.87
CA SER A 365 -9.21 4.83 37.04
C SER A 365 -8.75 3.38 37.22
N THR A 366 -8.89 2.81 38.42
CA THR A 366 -8.52 1.40 38.66
C THR A 366 -9.42 0.42 37.93
N PRO A 367 -10.76 0.46 38.07
CA PRO A 367 -11.62 -0.43 37.29
C PRO A 367 -11.56 -0.16 35.76
N ALA A 368 -11.41 1.09 35.33
CA ALA A 368 -11.24 1.41 33.92
C ALA A 368 -9.93 0.81 33.37
N LYS A 369 -8.83 0.84 34.13
CA LYS A 369 -7.57 0.20 33.72
C LYS A 369 -7.72 -1.32 33.62
N ALA A 370 -8.38 -1.94 34.58
CA ALA A 370 -8.65 -3.38 34.54
C ALA A 370 -9.51 -3.76 33.33
N LEU A 371 -10.52 -2.95 32.98
CA LEU A 371 -11.31 -3.11 31.78
C LEU A 371 -10.46 -3.00 30.51
N ALA A 372 -9.60 -1.98 30.41
CA ALA A 372 -8.68 -1.82 29.29
C ALA A 372 -7.76 -3.04 29.14
N ASP A 373 -7.21 -3.56 30.24
CA ASP A 373 -6.34 -4.73 30.21
C ASP A 373 -7.08 -6.00 29.77
N LYS A 374 -8.34 -6.18 30.17
CA LYS A 374 -9.19 -7.26 29.69
C LYS A 374 -9.42 -7.16 28.17
N LEU A 375 -9.78 -5.99 27.68
CA LEU A 375 -10.08 -5.76 26.25
C LEU A 375 -8.84 -5.87 25.36
N ARG A 376 -7.62 -5.62 25.89
CA ARG A 376 -6.35 -5.82 25.15
C ARG A 376 -6.09 -7.25 24.71
N GLY A 377 -6.71 -8.22 25.36
CA GLY A 377 -6.69 -9.61 24.90
C GLY A 377 -7.38 -9.84 23.57
N LEU A 378 -8.22 -8.89 23.13
CA LEU A 378 -9.04 -9.01 21.91
C LEU A 378 -8.65 -7.99 20.84
N TRP A 379 -8.35 -6.76 21.23
CA TRP A 379 -8.11 -5.64 20.31
C TRP A 379 -6.95 -4.75 20.78
N ASN A 380 -6.46 -3.91 19.85
CA ASN A 380 -5.54 -2.82 20.20
C ASN A 380 -6.32 -1.72 20.94
N ILE A 381 -6.00 -1.54 22.22
CA ILE A 381 -6.70 -0.66 23.17
C ILE A 381 -5.79 0.47 23.61
N ASP A 382 -6.31 1.70 23.57
CA ASP A 382 -5.71 2.86 24.24
C ASP A 382 -6.37 3.08 25.61
N TYR A 383 -5.58 3.57 26.56
CA TYR A 383 -6.03 3.97 27.89
C TYR A 383 -5.47 5.34 28.22
N ASP A 384 -6.34 6.34 28.45
CA ASP A 384 -5.93 7.72 28.66
C ASP A 384 -6.68 8.37 29.83
N VAL A 385 -5.95 8.94 30.75
CA VAL A 385 -6.44 9.69 31.93
C VAL A 385 -6.05 11.17 31.87
N SER A 386 -5.37 11.62 30.81
CA SER A 386 -4.73 12.93 30.74
C SER A 386 -5.63 14.02 30.20
N GLY A 387 -6.08 14.92 31.08
CA GLY A 387 -6.90 16.07 30.72
C GLY A 387 -8.41 15.80 30.78
N ALA A 388 -9.21 16.79 30.38
CA ALA A 388 -10.67 16.68 30.38
C ALA A 388 -11.17 15.65 29.34
N ILE A 389 -12.28 14.98 29.65
CA ILE A 389 -12.83 13.90 28.81
C ILE A 389 -13.09 14.36 27.38
N GLY A 390 -13.61 15.54 27.13
CA GLY A 390 -13.84 16.07 25.80
C GLY A 390 -12.58 16.20 24.95
N ARG A 391 -11.44 16.59 25.57
CA ARG A 391 -10.14 16.63 24.88
C ARG A 391 -9.63 15.24 24.55
N ARG A 392 -9.91 14.26 25.39
CA ARG A 392 -9.52 12.85 25.14
C ARG A 392 -10.33 12.26 24.01
N TYR A 393 -11.63 12.56 23.92
CA TYR A 393 -12.44 12.19 22.76
C TYR A 393 -11.87 12.78 21.45
N ARG A 394 -11.51 14.09 21.46
CA ARG A 394 -10.90 14.72 20.27
C ARG A 394 -9.58 14.07 19.86
N ARG A 395 -8.72 13.68 20.80
CA ARG A 395 -7.49 12.95 20.48
C ARG A 395 -7.76 11.60 19.82
N GLN A 396 -8.81 10.90 20.25
CA GLN A 396 -9.20 9.62 19.68
C GLN A 396 -9.86 9.79 18.29
N ASP A 397 -10.66 10.83 18.11
CA ASP A 397 -11.23 11.20 16.81
C ASP A 397 -10.12 11.46 15.77
N GLU A 398 -9.09 12.23 16.16
CA GLU A 398 -7.95 12.57 15.29
C GLU A 398 -7.08 11.38 14.86
N ILE A 399 -7.08 10.29 15.60
CA ILE A 399 -6.33 9.06 15.23
C ILE A 399 -7.24 7.96 14.67
N GLY A 400 -8.54 8.23 14.58
CA GLY A 400 -9.51 7.33 13.93
C GLY A 400 -10.02 6.19 14.81
N THR A 401 -9.93 6.28 16.13
CA THR A 401 -10.48 5.26 17.05
C THR A 401 -11.99 5.20 16.94
N PRO A 402 -12.61 4.08 16.56
CA PRO A 402 -14.05 4.01 16.29
C PRO A 402 -14.91 4.08 17.55
N PHE A 403 -14.43 3.59 18.69
CA PHE A 403 -15.18 3.57 19.93
C PHE A 403 -14.37 4.08 21.11
N CYS A 404 -15.00 4.94 21.94
CA CYS A 404 -14.49 5.34 23.24
C CYS A 404 -15.42 4.80 24.34
N VAL A 405 -14.84 4.12 25.31
CA VAL A 405 -15.55 3.58 26.48
C VAL A 405 -15.20 4.42 27.68
N THR A 406 -16.20 5.08 28.26
CA THR A 406 -16.04 5.93 29.46
C THR A 406 -16.57 5.21 30.69
N TYR A 407 -15.68 5.03 31.67
CA TYR A 407 -16.03 4.57 33.00
C TYR A 407 -16.23 5.79 33.90
N ASP A 408 -17.43 5.97 34.41
CA ASP A 408 -17.88 7.15 35.17
C ASP A 408 -18.39 6.78 36.56
N PHE A 409 -18.91 7.75 37.33
CA PHE A 409 -19.40 7.51 38.68
C PHE A 409 -20.66 6.62 38.68
N ASP A 410 -21.52 6.76 37.68
CA ASP A 410 -22.70 5.89 37.55
C ASP A 410 -22.31 4.44 37.30
N SER A 411 -21.12 4.20 36.69
CA SER A 411 -20.59 2.86 36.46
C SER A 411 -20.37 2.05 37.73
N LEU A 412 -20.12 2.76 38.85
CA LEU A 412 -19.96 2.13 40.17
C LEU A 412 -21.30 1.58 40.72
N GLU A 413 -22.41 2.16 40.31
CA GLU A 413 -23.74 1.82 40.80
C GLU A 413 -24.48 0.87 39.82
N ASP A 414 -24.46 1.20 38.50
CA ASP A 414 -25.24 0.48 37.50
C ASP A 414 -24.49 -0.62 36.76
N ASN A 415 -23.19 -0.80 37.06
CA ASN A 415 -22.30 -1.78 36.40
C ASN A 415 -22.32 -1.66 34.87
N ALA A 416 -22.36 -0.44 34.34
CA ALA A 416 -22.38 -0.12 32.93
C ALA A 416 -21.35 0.98 32.60
N VAL A 417 -21.06 1.14 31.31
CA VAL A 417 -20.15 2.18 30.78
C VAL A 417 -20.81 2.90 29.63
N THR A 418 -20.35 4.11 29.33
CA THR A 418 -20.78 4.85 28.17
C THR A 418 -19.89 4.52 26.98
N VAL A 419 -20.45 4.02 25.88
CA VAL A 419 -19.76 3.78 24.63
C VAL A 419 -20.12 4.92 23.64
N ARG A 420 -19.09 5.65 23.19
CA ARG A 420 -19.23 6.73 22.21
C ARG A 420 -18.73 6.24 20.86
N GLU A 421 -19.57 6.38 19.85
CA GLU A 421 -19.22 6.11 18.45
C GLU A 421 -18.57 7.37 17.82
N ARG A 422 -17.47 7.17 17.06
CA ARG A 422 -16.62 8.24 16.51
C ARG A 422 -17.38 9.13 15.52
N ASP A 423 -18.08 8.54 14.54
CA ASP A 423 -18.58 9.28 13.40
C ASP A 423 -19.85 10.07 13.75
N SER A 424 -20.78 9.46 14.44
CA SER A 424 -22.03 10.08 14.91
C SER A 424 -21.87 10.90 16.18
N MET A 425 -20.82 10.62 16.99
CA MET A 425 -20.65 11.09 18.37
C MET A 425 -21.77 10.62 19.34
N GLU A 426 -22.64 9.72 18.90
CA GLU A 426 -23.69 9.16 19.74
C GLU A 426 -23.09 8.35 20.88
N GLN A 427 -23.78 8.38 22.02
CA GLN A 427 -23.37 7.70 23.23
C GLN A 427 -24.47 6.74 23.67
N GLU A 428 -24.07 5.53 24.01
CA GLU A 428 -24.97 4.48 24.47
C GLU A 428 -24.48 3.90 25.79
N ARG A 429 -25.39 3.64 26.71
CA ARG A 429 -25.06 2.99 27.98
C ARG A 429 -25.08 1.48 27.82
N VAL A 430 -23.97 0.81 28.08
CA VAL A 430 -23.78 -0.63 27.87
C VAL A 430 -23.33 -1.29 29.17
N LYS A 431 -23.97 -2.40 29.56
CA LYS A 431 -23.56 -3.18 30.71
C LYS A 431 -22.17 -3.79 30.53
N LEU A 432 -21.38 -3.85 31.58
CA LEU A 432 -19.99 -4.38 31.54
C LEU A 432 -19.93 -5.86 31.10
N ASP A 433 -20.91 -6.66 31.47
CA ASP A 433 -21.02 -8.06 31.07
C ASP A 433 -21.43 -8.24 29.59
N GLU A 434 -22.08 -7.24 29.00
CA GLU A 434 -22.49 -7.23 27.57
C GLU A 434 -21.47 -6.51 26.68
N LEU A 435 -20.55 -5.72 27.25
CA LEU A 435 -19.67 -4.80 26.50
C LEU A 435 -18.78 -5.52 25.46
N GLU A 436 -18.22 -6.67 25.82
CA GLU A 436 -17.37 -7.43 24.92
C GLU A 436 -18.15 -7.91 23.70
N THR A 437 -19.34 -8.46 23.89
CA THR A 437 -20.24 -8.89 22.80
C THR A 437 -20.71 -7.70 21.96
N TYR A 438 -21.03 -6.58 22.60
CA TYR A 438 -21.41 -5.34 21.95
C TYR A 438 -20.31 -4.81 21.01
N LEU A 439 -19.08 -4.76 21.50
CA LEU A 439 -17.91 -4.31 20.72
C LEU A 439 -17.54 -5.32 19.62
N ALA A 440 -17.57 -6.61 19.91
CA ALA A 440 -17.26 -7.68 18.95
C ALA A 440 -18.19 -7.64 17.74
N ALA A 441 -19.48 -7.42 17.94
CA ALA A 441 -20.44 -7.30 16.84
C ALA A 441 -20.14 -6.10 15.94
N ARG A 442 -19.64 -4.98 16.51
CA ARG A 442 -19.34 -3.74 15.78
C ARG A 442 -17.94 -3.70 15.17
N LEU A 443 -17.01 -4.47 15.71
CA LEU A 443 -15.64 -4.63 15.25
C LEU A 443 -15.42 -5.91 14.43
N ALA A 444 -16.50 -6.53 13.96
CA ALA A 444 -16.42 -7.74 13.15
C ALA A 444 -15.51 -7.50 11.91
N GLY A 445 -14.57 -8.41 11.69
CA GLY A 445 -13.61 -8.32 10.60
C GLY A 445 -12.31 -7.56 10.92
N CYS A 446 -12.19 -7.03 12.13
CA CYS A 446 -10.97 -6.38 12.63
C CYS A 446 -9.89 -7.39 13.03
#